data_45a045d0941210f6ee4961b402ab30bc
#
_entry.id   45a045d0941210f6ee4961b402ab30bc
#
_cell.length_a   1.000
_cell.length_b   1.000
_cell.length_c   1.000
_cell.angle_alpha   90.00
_cell.angle_beta   90.00
_cell.angle_gamma   90.00
#
_symmetry.space_group_name_H-M   'P 1'
#
loop_
_entity.id
_entity.type
_entity.pdbx_description
1 polymer ?
#
loop_
_entity_poly.entity_id
_entity_poly.type
_entity_poly.pdbx_seq_one_letter_code
_entity_poly.pdbx_strand_id
1 'polypeptide(L)'
;MPDVTPAVNANATVLSDSILVTVRRALDMEDDYKAFDAVILMHINSYLQILWMQNVGVSGFKVTNEDQTWAEFLGPHADDLQMAASYICKKVKLAFDPPQNSTLYNAYREQVDELGWYLGVESDILEGYKGVDDDEED
;
A
#
# COMPACT_ATOMS: atom_id res chain seq x y z
N MET A 1 7.25 -26.26 19.68
CA MET A 1 7.88 -25.67 18.89
C MET A 1 7.35 -25.15 17.63
N PRO A 2 6.95 -25.95 16.71
CA PRO A 2 6.43 -25.41 15.45
C PRO A 2 5.27 -24.49 15.65
N ASP A 3 4.62 -24.58 16.76
CA ASP A 3 3.45 -23.76 17.00
C ASP A 3 3.75 -22.29 17.10
N VAL A 4 4.97 -21.97 17.46
CA VAL A 4 5.38 -20.57 17.55
C VAL A 4 5.52 -19.97 16.18
N THR A 5 5.91 -20.79 15.24
CA THR A 5 6.13 -20.35 13.89
C THR A 5 4.90 -19.76 13.21
N PRO A 6 3.70 -20.34 13.37
CA PRO A 6 2.52 -19.77 12.71
C PRO A 6 2.22 -18.33 13.08
N ALA A 7 2.47 -17.95 14.33
CA ALA A 7 2.21 -16.58 14.73
C ALA A 7 3.13 -15.61 14.01
N VAL A 8 4.39 -15.97 13.89
CA VAL A 8 5.36 -15.14 13.18
C VAL A 8 5.03 -15.09 11.71
N ASN A 9 4.64 -16.23 11.18
CA ASN A 9 4.30 -16.31 9.77
C ASN A 9 3.08 -15.48 9.41
N ALA A 10 2.14 -15.36 10.33
CA ALA A 10 0.96 -14.56 10.10
C ALA A 10 1.32 -13.10 9.83
N ASN A 11 2.29 -12.57 10.58
CA ASN A 11 2.72 -11.20 10.35
C ASN A 11 3.44 -11.06 9.03
N ALA A 12 4.31 -11.99 8.71
CA ALA A 12 5.02 -11.99 7.45
C ALA A 12 4.03 -12.11 6.30
N THR A 13 2.94 -12.83 6.53
CA THR A 13 1.94 -13.06 5.51
C THR A 13 1.24 -11.77 5.11
N VAL A 14 1.05 -10.85 6.06
CA VAL A 14 0.38 -9.58 5.77
C VAL A 14 1.20 -8.76 4.79
N LEU A 15 2.52 -8.87 4.86
CA LEU A 15 3.40 -8.11 3.97
C LEU A 15 4.03 -9.00 2.91
N SER A 16 3.20 -9.74 2.21
CA SER A 16 3.66 -10.49 1.05
C SER A 16 4.26 -9.55 0.00
N ASP A 17 5.17 -10.04 -0.81
CA ASP A 17 5.70 -9.26 -1.91
C ASP A 17 4.61 -8.85 -2.90
N SER A 18 3.64 -9.71 -3.12
CA SER A 18 2.56 -9.46 -4.06
C SER A 18 1.59 -8.42 -3.51
N ILE A 19 1.33 -7.40 -4.31
CA ILE A 19 0.38 -6.36 -3.93
C ILE A 19 -1.03 -6.95 -3.80
N LEU A 20 -1.45 -7.71 -4.80
CA LEU A 20 -2.81 -8.28 -4.78
C LEU A 20 -3.01 -9.24 -3.62
N VAL A 21 -2.04 -10.11 -3.36
CA VAL A 21 -2.15 -11.06 -2.25
C VAL A 21 -2.21 -10.33 -0.92
N THR A 22 -1.38 -9.30 -0.75
CA THR A 22 -1.40 -8.51 0.48
C THR A 22 -2.79 -7.90 0.72
N VAL A 23 -3.39 -7.35 -0.33
CA VAL A 23 -4.71 -6.73 -0.20
C VAL A 23 -5.78 -7.77 0.11
N ARG A 24 -5.74 -8.94 -0.56
CA ARG A 24 -6.69 -10.01 -0.24
C ARG A 24 -6.62 -10.38 1.24
N ARG A 25 -5.42 -10.53 1.77
CA ARG A 25 -5.23 -10.86 3.19
C ARG A 25 -5.77 -9.77 4.10
N ALA A 26 -5.56 -8.53 3.73
CA ALA A 26 -6.08 -7.40 4.50
C ALA A 26 -7.60 -7.37 4.51
N LEU A 27 -8.24 -7.95 3.49
CA LEU A 27 -9.69 -8.04 3.39
C LEU A 27 -10.21 -9.36 3.96
N ASP A 28 -9.35 -10.10 4.67
CA ASP A 28 -9.70 -11.39 5.29
C ASP A 28 -10.12 -12.46 4.28
N MET A 29 -9.53 -12.39 3.09
CA MET A 29 -9.76 -13.40 2.06
C MET A 29 -8.61 -14.38 2.01
N GLU A 30 -8.92 -15.61 1.60
CA GLU A 30 -7.90 -16.61 1.34
C GLU A 30 -7.04 -16.18 0.17
N ASP A 31 -5.77 -16.60 0.16
CA ASP A 31 -4.84 -16.18 -0.88
C ASP A 31 -5.29 -16.57 -2.28
N ASP A 32 -5.98 -17.69 -2.41
CA ASP A 32 -6.43 -18.20 -3.71
C ASP A 32 -7.88 -17.82 -4.04
N TYR A 33 -8.52 -16.98 -3.22
CA TYR A 33 -9.89 -16.58 -3.47
C TYR A 33 -9.92 -15.43 -4.48
N LYS A 34 -10.38 -15.70 -5.68
CA LYS A 34 -10.25 -14.77 -6.80
C LYS A 34 -11.56 -14.15 -7.27
N ALA A 35 -12.64 -14.42 -6.54
CA ALA A 35 -13.97 -14.00 -6.98
C ALA A 35 -14.11 -12.48 -7.16
N PHE A 36 -13.39 -11.70 -6.35
CA PHE A 36 -13.50 -10.24 -6.40
C PHE A 36 -12.28 -9.55 -6.98
N ASP A 37 -11.38 -10.29 -7.62
CA ASP A 37 -10.13 -9.74 -8.12
C ASP A 37 -10.34 -8.55 -9.04
N ALA A 38 -11.30 -8.61 -9.95
CA ALA A 38 -11.49 -7.52 -10.90
C ALA A 38 -11.79 -6.20 -10.18
N VAL A 39 -12.67 -6.25 -9.19
CA VAL A 39 -13.04 -5.05 -8.43
C VAL A 39 -11.89 -4.59 -7.55
N ILE A 40 -11.23 -5.54 -6.88
CA ILE A 40 -10.12 -5.22 -6.00
C ILE A 40 -8.99 -4.57 -6.80
N LEU A 41 -8.67 -5.12 -7.97
CA LEU A 41 -7.63 -4.55 -8.82
C LEU A 41 -7.95 -3.14 -9.27
N MET A 42 -9.21 -2.89 -9.56
CA MET A 42 -9.64 -1.55 -9.93
C MET A 42 -9.37 -0.55 -8.80
N HIS A 43 -9.71 -0.93 -7.58
CA HIS A 43 -9.44 -0.08 -6.42
C HIS A 43 -7.94 0.08 -6.19
N ILE A 44 -7.19 -1.01 -6.23
CA ILE A 44 -5.74 -0.96 -6.03
C ILE A 44 -5.12 0.03 -7.01
N ASN A 45 -5.42 -0.11 -8.28
CA ASN A 45 -4.79 0.72 -9.30
C ASN A 45 -5.18 2.18 -9.15
N SER A 46 -6.41 2.45 -8.74
CA SER A 46 -6.83 3.82 -8.49
C SER A 46 -6.02 4.46 -7.36
N TYR A 47 -5.80 3.73 -6.28
CA TYR A 47 -5.06 4.28 -5.14
C TYR A 47 -3.57 4.34 -5.37
N LEU A 48 -3.02 3.42 -6.17
CA LEU A 48 -1.63 3.53 -6.59
C LEU A 48 -1.41 4.79 -7.43
N GLN A 49 -2.38 5.12 -8.27
CA GLN A 49 -2.33 6.34 -9.07
C GLN A 49 -2.31 7.57 -8.16
N ILE A 50 -3.11 7.56 -7.10
CA ILE A 50 -3.13 8.67 -6.14
C ILE A 50 -1.77 8.83 -5.47
N LEU A 51 -1.15 7.72 -5.07
CA LEU A 51 0.19 7.78 -4.48
C LEU A 51 1.20 8.33 -5.48
N TRP A 52 1.13 7.88 -6.72
CA TRP A 52 2.02 8.40 -7.74
C TRP A 52 1.84 9.90 -7.93
N MET A 53 0.62 10.38 -7.86
CA MET A 53 0.37 11.82 -7.98
C MET A 53 0.99 12.60 -6.83
N GLN A 54 1.32 11.93 -5.74
CA GLN A 54 2.04 12.51 -4.61
C GLN A 54 3.54 12.20 -4.69
N ASN A 55 4.00 11.79 -5.85
CA ASN A 55 5.41 11.45 -6.11
C ASN A 55 5.88 10.19 -5.39
N VAL A 56 4.96 9.28 -5.08
CA VAL A 56 5.30 8.00 -4.47
C VAL A 56 5.07 6.90 -5.49
N GLY A 57 6.12 6.15 -5.80
CA GLY A 57 6.05 5.01 -6.69
C GLY A 57 6.35 5.35 -8.12
N VAL A 58 6.23 4.35 -8.98
CA VAL A 58 6.62 4.42 -10.39
C VAL A 58 5.43 4.82 -11.25
N SER A 59 5.68 5.76 -12.18
CA SER A 59 4.65 6.24 -13.08
C SER A 59 4.09 5.10 -13.95
N GLY A 60 2.78 5.08 -14.10
CA GLY A 60 2.13 4.12 -14.99
C GLY A 60 2.09 2.70 -14.50
N PHE A 61 2.45 2.46 -13.25
CA PHE A 61 2.47 1.12 -12.69
C PHE A 61 1.04 0.59 -12.56
N LYS A 62 0.84 -0.67 -12.94
CA LYS A 62 -0.44 -1.33 -12.84
C LYS A 62 -0.31 -2.71 -12.25
N VAL A 63 -1.25 -3.08 -11.40
CA VAL A 63 -1.37 -4.43 -10.88
C VAL A 63 -2.43 -5.14 -11.73
N THR A 64 -2.04 -6.24 -12.36
CA THR A 64 -2.94 -7.01 -13.21
C THR A 64 -3.17 -8.43 -12.68
N ASN A 65 -2.30 -8.90 -11.81
CA ASN A 65 -2.41 -10.22 -11.22
C ASN A 65 -1.56 -10.26 -9.95
N GLU A 66 -1.15 -11.45 -9.53
CA GLU A 66 -0.38 -11.62 -8.30
C GLU A 66 1.11 -11.39 -8.47
N ASP A 67 1.57 -11.16 -9.68
CA ASP A 67 3.00 -11.08 -9.96
C ASP A 67 3.61 -9.72 -9.63
N GLN A 68 2.82 -8.65 -9.66
CA GLN A 68 3.35 -7.32 -9.39
C GLN A 68 3.64 -7.15 -7.91
N THR A 69 4.82 -6.58 -7.60
CA THR A 69 5.30 -6.50 -6.22
C THR A 69 5.35 -5.07 -5.72
N TRP A 70 5.35 -4.93 -4.39
CA TRP A 70 5.53 -3.63 -3.75
C TRP A 70 6.86 -2.99 -4.13
N ALA A 71 7.91 -3.79 -4.19
CA ALA A 71 9.23 -3.28 -4.55
C ALA A 71 9.23 -2.68 -5.95
N GLU A 72 8.55 -3.34 -6.88
CA GLU A 72 8.44 -2.83 -8.24
C GLU A 72 7.71 -1.49 -8.30
N PHE A 73 6.65 -1.36 -7.52
CA PHE A 73 5.89 -0.12 -7.50
C PHE A 73 6.67 1.00 -6.80
N LEU A 74 7.23 0.70 -5.65
CA LEU A 74 7.86 1.73 -4.83
C LEU A 74 9.19 2.20 -5.39
N GLY A 75 9.95 1.30 -6.02
CA GLY A 75 11.24 1.68 -6.59
C GLY A 75 12.14 2.35 -5.56
N PRO A 76 12.54 3.61 -5.78
CA PRO A 76 13.40 4.31 -4.84
C PRO A 76 12.74 4.61 -3.49
N HIS A 77 11.42 4.41 -3.37
CA HIS A 77 10.69 4.64 -2.14
C HIS A 77 10.49 3.35 -1.35
N ALA A 78 11.38 2.37 -1.51
CA ALA A 78 11.21 1.07 -0.87
C ALA A 78 11.16 1.16 0.67
N ASP A 79 11.77 2.19 1.24
CA ASP A 79 11.73 2.38 2.69
C ASP A 79 10.32 2.70 3.20
N ASP A 80 9.43 3.12 2.32
CA ASP A 80 8.06 3.47 2.68
C ASP A 80 7.11 2.28 2.57
N LEU A 81 7.64 1.08 2.40
CA LEU A 81 6.84 -0.11 2.16
C LEU A 81 5.70 -0.29 3.16
N GLN A 82 6.00 -0.19 4.44
CA GLN A 82 4.99 -0.40 5.48
C GLN A 82 3.85 0.62 5.38
N MET A 83 4.20 1.88 5.22
CA MET A 83 3.20 2.93 5.13
C MET A 83 2.39 2.83 3.85
N ALA A 84 3.04 2.55 2.72
CA ALA A 84 2.36 2.45 1.44
C ALA A 84 1.41 1.25 1.43
N ALA A 85 1.86 0.10 1.92
CA ALA A 85 1.02 -1.09 1.98
C ALA A 85 -0.18 -0.85 2.89
N SER A 86 0.04 -0.22 4.04
CA SER A 86 -1.03 0.09 4.97
C SER A 86 -2.04 1.06 4.35
N TYR A 87 -1.55 2.08 3.65
CA TYR A 87 -2.40 3.05 2.97
C TYR A 87 -3.31 2.36 1.94
N ILE A 88 -2.71 1.58 1.05
CA ILE A 88 -3.46 0.91 -0.01
C ILE A 88 -4.48 -0.07 0.57
N CYS A 89 -4.05 -0.91 1.52
CA CYS A 89 -4.95 -1.90 2.10
C CYS A 89 -6.13 -1.24 2.80
N LYS A 90 -5.89 -0.19 3.57
CA LYS A 90 -6.96 0.51 4.26
C LYS A 90 -7.89 1.25 3.31
N LYS A 91 -7.33 1.86 2.25
CA LYS A 91 -8.16 2.52 1.25
C LYS A 91 -9.07 1.52 0.55
N VAL A 92 -8.52 0.37 0.15
CA VAL A 92 -9.32 -0.65 -0.51
C VAL A 92 -10.38 -1.18 0.45
N LYS A 93 -10.03 -1.39 1.70
CA LYS A 93 -10.98 -1.84 2.72
C LYS A 93 -12.16 -0.87 2.84
N LEU A 94 -11.88 0.42 2.93
CA LEU A 94 -12.92 1.43 3.04
C LEU A 94 -13.82 1.48 1.81
N ALA A 95 -13.26 1.23 0.63
CA ALA A 95 -14.03 1.29 -0.61
C ALA A 95 -14.81 0.01 -0.87
N PHE A 96 -14.21 -1.15 -0.57
CA PHE A 96 -14.77 -2.44 -0.95
C PHE A 96 -15.58 -3.08 0.17
N ASP A 97 -15.11 -2.99 1.40
CA ASP A 97 -15.75 -3.68 2.53
C ASP A 97 -15.56 -2.85 3.79
N PRO A 98 -16.23 -1.67 3.85
CA PRO A 98 -16.01 -0.75 4.97
C PRO A 98 -16.53 -1.32 6.30
N PRO A 99 -15.90 -0.92 7.42
CA PRO A 99 -16.43 -1.28 8.72
C PRO A 99 -17.87 -0.79 8.88
N GLN A 100 -18.71 -1.62 9.49
CA GLN A 100 -20.11 -1.27 9.69
C GLN A 100 -20.31 -0.30 10.85
N ASN A 101 -19.41 -0.32 11.81
CA ASN A 101 -19.46 0.58 12.96
C ASN A 101 -18.90 1.94 12.56
N SER A 102 -19.66 3.01 12.77
CA SER A 102 -19.27 4.34 12.34
C SER A 102 -18.00 4.85 13.05
N THR A 103 -17.82 4.50 14.31
CA THR A 103 -16.63 4.89 15.05
C THR A 103 -15.40 4.25 14.44
N LEU A 104 -15.49 2.98 14.12
CA LEU A 104 -14.38 2.26 13.50
C LEU A 104 -14.11 2.77 12.08
N TYR A 105 -15.17 3.06 11.34
CA TYR A 105 -15.05 3.62 10.00
C TYR A 105 -14.29 4.95 10.04
N ASN A 106 -14.67 5.82 10.97
CA ASN A 106 -14.02 7.12 11.10
C ASN A 106 -12.57 6.99 11.52
N ALA A 107 -12.27 6.04 12.41
CA ALA A 107 -10.90 5.79 12.82
C ALA A 107 -10.04 5.33 11.64
N TYR A 108 -10.57 4.45 10.80
CA TYR A 108 -9.89 4.01 9.59
C TYR A 108 -9.62 5.18 8.65
N ARG A 109 -10.62 6.03 8.46
CA ARG A 109 -10.47 7.19 7.58
C ARG A 109 -9.37 8.12 8.08
N GLU A 110 -9.35 8.38 9.38
CA GLU A 110 -8.32 9.25 9.95
C GLU A 110 -6.94 8.65 9.75
N GLN A 111 -6.78 7.34 9.95
CA GLN A 111 -5.51 6.67 9.74
C GLN A 111 -5.05 6.77 8.28
N VAL A 112 -5.98 6.57 7.37
CA VAL A 112 -5.66 6.63 5.95
C VAL A 112 -5.24 8.03 5.55
N ASP A 113 -5.96 9.03 6.01
CA ASP A 113 -5.63 10.41 5.71
C ASP A 113 -4.25 10.78 6.24
N GLU A 114 -3.94 10.32 7.44
CA GLU A 114 -2.64 10.58 8.05
C GLU A 114 -1.52 9.88 7.27
N LEU A 115 -1.73 8.63 6.90
CA LEU A 115 -0.74 7.89 6.13
C LEU A 115 -0.48 8.55 4.78
N GLY A 116 -1.55 8.98 4.10
CA GLY A 116 -1.41 9.67 2.83
C GLY A 116 -0.63 10.97 2.97
N TRP A 117 -0.91 11.70 4.04
CA TRP A 117 -0.21 12.95 4.29
C TRP A 117 1.29 12.71 4.52
N TYR A 118 1.63 11.72 5.36
CA TYR A 118 3.03 11.41 5.63
C TYR A 118 3.76 10.95 4.38
N LEU A 119 3.14 10.13 3.57
CA LEU A 119 3.78 9.67 2.34
C LEU A 119 4.06 10.82 1.39
N GLY A 120 3.13 11.77 1.29
CA GLY A 120 3.33 12.94 0.45
C GLY A 120 4.44 13.84 0.98
N VAL A 121 4.44 14.09 2.28
CA VAL A 121 5.46 14.95 2.90
C VAL A 121 6.86 14.33 2.75
N GLU A 122 6.97 13.03 3.00
CA GLU A 122 8.26 12.36 2.88
C GLU A 122 8.77 12.42 1.46
N SER A 123 7.90 12.24 0.49
CA SER A 123 8.28 12.34 -0.91
C SER A 123 8.77 13.74 -1.25
N ASP A 124 8.08 14.76 -0.77
CA ASP A 124 8.49 16.15 -1.00
C ASP A 124 9.86 16.43 -0.40
N ILE A 125 10.11 15.91 0.78
CA ILE A 125 11.42 16.07 1.43
C ILE A 125 12.51 15.45 0.59
N LEU A 126 12.28 14.23 0.07
CA LEU A 126 13.27 13.56 -0.75
C LEU A 126 13.55 14.33 -2.05
N GLU A 127 12.51 14.85 -2.67
CA GLU A 127 12.68 15.64 -3.88
C GLU A 127 13.43 16.93 -3.60
N GLY A 128 13.11 17.59 -2.50
CA GLY A 128 13.80 18.79 -2.09
C GLY A 128 15.27 18.54 -1.82
N TYR A 129 15.57 17.41 -1.18
CA TYR A 129 16.96 17.04 -0.89
C TYR A 129 17.75 16.81 -2.19
N LYS A 130 17.14 16.14 -3.14
CA LYS A 130 17.79 15.93 -4.43
C LYS A 130 18.05 17.24 -5.14
N GLY A 131 17.13 18.18 -5.04
CA GLY A 131 17.29 19.49 -5.64
C GLY A 131 18.47 20.24 -5.05
N VAL A 132 18.64 20.14 -3.72
CA VAL A 132 19.77 20.78 -3.04
C VAL A 132 21.09 20.17 -3.48
N ASP A 133 21.15 18.85 -3.58
CA ASP A 133 22.35 18.18 -4.03
C ASP A 133 22.73 18.59 -5.44
N ASP A 134 21.74 18.70 -6.31
CA ASP A 134 21.97 19.13 -7.69
C ASP A 134 22.52 20.55 -7.73
N ASP A 135 22.00 21.41 -6.88
CA ASP A 135 22.48 22.79 -6.80
C ASP A 135 23.93 22.86 -6.35
N GLU A 136 24.30 22.00 -5.41
CA GLU A 136 25.67 21.99 -4.91
C GLU A 136 26.67 21.56 -5.96
N GLU A 137 26.26 20.73 -6.88
CA GLU A 137 27.15 20.26 -7.93
C GLU A 137 27.46 21.33 -8.96
N ASP A 138 26.58 22.29 -9.08
CA ASP A 138 26.79 23.39 -10.01
C ASP A 138 27.84 24.38 -9.52
#